data_220123dc9777d0e12602898c20d9590b
#
_entry.id   220123dc9777d0e12602898c20d9590b
#
_cell.length_a   1.000
_cell.length_b   1.000
_cell.length_c   1.000
_cell.angle_alpha   90.00
_cell.angle_beta   90.00
_cell.angle_gamma   90.00
#
_symmetry.space_group_name_H-M   'P 1'
#
loop_
_entity.id
_entity.type
_entity.pdbx_description
1 polymer ?
#
loop_
_entity_poly.entity_id
_entity_poly.type
_entity_poly.pdbx_seq_one_letter_code
_entity_poly.pdbx_strand_id
1 'polypeptide(L)'
;MTNSRNTALFERAQKLIPGGVNSPVRAFKAVGGTPRFVQHAEGAYFWDADGQRYIDYIGSWGPMILGHGHPAVVEAVQKAVLEGFSYGAPTEREVELAEEIVKLVPSMEMARLVSSGTEAAMSAIRLARGATGRNKFIKFEGCYHGHADALLVKAGSGLATFGNPTSAGVPPEVVRDTLVLEYNNIEQLESAFHRHGDTLACLVIEPIAGNMNFVRASLPFMKRCRELCTQFGALLVFDEVMTGCRVALGGAQSVYARQLPGFEPDMTILGKVIGGGMPLAAFGGKRAVMEHLAPLGPVYQ
;
A
#
# COMPACT_ATOMS: atom_id res chain seq x y z
N MET A 1 -32.62 -30.65 2.01
CA MET A 1 -31.42 -29.87 1.67
C MET A 1 -31.15 -28.97 2.84
N THR A 2 -30.13 -29.23 3.64
CA THR A 2 -29.74 -28.37 4.77
C THR A 2 -29.35 -27.02 4.19
N ASN A 3 -30.06 -25.97 4.57
CA ASN A 3 -29.82 -24.61 4.09
C ASN A 3 -28.41 -24.20 4.56
N SER A 4 -27.47 -23.96 3.65
CA SER A 4 -26.08 -23.59 3.97
C SER A 4 -26.06 -22.31 4.81
N ARG A 5 -25.35 -22.31 5.94
CA ARG A 5 -25.18 -21.12 6.77
C ARG A 5 -24.47 -19.98 6.01
N ASN A 6 -23.54 -20.33 5.11
CA ASN A 6 -22.91 -19.35 4.21
C ASN A 6 -23.97 -18.64 3.36
N THR A 7 -24.92 -19.36 2.78
CA THR A 7 -26.00 -18.78 1.96
C THR A 7 -26.91 -17.88 2.82
N ALA A 8 -27.36 -18.37 3.96
CA ALA A 8 -28.21 -17.57 4.86
C ALA A 8 -27.52 -16.30 5.38
N LEU A 9 -26.21 -16.38 5.67
CA LEU A 9 -25.41 -15.21 6.06
C LEU A 9 -25.27 -14.21 4.93
N PHE A 10 -25.06 -14.70 3.70
CA PHE A 10 -24.92 -13.82 2.54
C PHE A 10 -26.23 -13.10 2.21
N GLU A 11 -27.37 -13.80 2.25
CA GLU A 11 -28.70 -13.19 2.08
C GLU A 11 -28.98 -12.11 3.13
N ARG A 12 -28.58 -12.33 4.38
CA ARG A 12 -28.69 -11.32 5.44
C ARG A 12 -27.76 -10.14 5.20
N ALA A 13 -26.49 -10.41 4.82
CA ALA A 13 -25.50 -9.40 4.56
C ALA A 13 -25.91 -8.47 3.39
N GLN A 14 -26.49 -9.02 2.33
CA GLN A 14 -26.98 -8.25 1.18
C GLN A 14 -28.06 -7.22 1.53
N LYS A 15 -28.80 -7.42 2.62
CA LYS A 15 -29.81 -6.47 3.12
C LYS A 15 -29.21 -5.29 3.87
N LEU A 16 -27.97 -5.43 4.37
CA LEU A 16 -27.35 -4.49 5.30
C LEU A 16 -26.05 -3.87 4.77
N ILE A 17 -25.37 -4.57 3.87
CA ILE A 17 -24.05 -4.19 3.36
C ILE A 17 -24.11 -4.19 1.82
N PRO A 18 -23.67 -3.15 1.15
CA PRO A 18 -23.68 -3.10 -0.32
C PRO A 18 -23.01 -4.32 -0.94
N GLY A 19 -23.78 -5.11 -1.70
CA GLY A 19 -23.33 -6.38 -2.29
C GLY A 19 -23.03 -7.50 -1.28
N GLY A 20 -23.40 -7.33 0.01
CA GLY A 20 -23.20 -8.32 1.08
C GLY A 20 -21.77 -8.43 1.61
N VAL A 21 -20.88 -7.50 1.25
CA VAL A 21 -19.44 -7.54 1.58
C VAL A 21 -18.87 -6.14 1.83
N ASN A 22 -17.84 -6.05 2.70
CA ASN A 22 -17.12 -4.81 2.97
C ASN A 22 -15.92 -4.58 2.04
N SER A 23 -15.77 -5.42 1.01
CA SER A 23 -14.80 -5.21 -0.07
C SER A 23 -15.32 -5.87 -1.35
N PRO A 24 -15.32 -5.15 -2.49
CA PRO A 24 -15.88 -5.65 -3.76
C PRO A 24 -15.34 -7.02 -4.21
N VAL A 25 -14.06 -7.27 -3.96
CA VAL A 25 -13.41 -8.54 -4.35
C VAL A 25 -13.95 -9.75 -3.60
N ARG A 26 -14.56 -9.54 -2.41
CA ARG A 26 -15.14 -10.62 -1.60
C ARG A 26 -16.52 -11.07 -2.08
N ALA A 27 -17.15 -10.35 -3.01
CA ALA A 27 -18.50 -10.66 -3.51
C ALA A 27 -18.56 -11.83 -4.49
N PHE A 28 -17.44 -12.45 -4.82
CA PHE A 28 -17.33 -13.58 -5.77
C PHE A 28 -17.87 -13.30 -7.18
N LYS A 29 -18.08 -12.03 -7.57
CA LYS A 29 -18.62 -11.67 -8.88
C LYS A 29 -17.76 -12.20 -10.05
N ALA A 30 -16.44 -12.23 -9.87
CA ALA A 30 -15.52 -12.70 -10.91
C ALA A 30 -15.40 -14.22 -10.99
N VAL A 31 -15.73 -14.95 -9.91
CA VAL A 31 -15.54 -16.41 -9.82
C VAL A 31 -16.84 -17.17 -9.66
N GLY A 32 -17.94 -16.48 -9.37
CA GLY A 32 -19.26 -17.08 -9.14
C GLY A 32 -19.40 -17.77 -7.79
N GLY A 33 -20.62 -18.18 -7.47
CA GLY A 33 -20.95 -18.88 -6.23
C GLY A 33 -21.23 -17.93 -5.06
N THR A 34 -21.36 -18.52 -3.86
CA THR A 34 -21.63 -17.81 -2.60
C THR A 34 -20.32 -17.55 -1.86
N PRO A 35 -20.05 -16.32 -1.38
CA PRO A 35 -18.90 -16.02 -0.54
C PRO A 35 -18.85 -16.92 0.70
N ARG A 36 -17.66 -17.29 1.12
CA ARG A 36 -17.43 -18.07 2.34
C ARG A 36 -17.34 -17.13 3.54
N PHE A 37 -18.16 -17.36 4.57
CA PHE A 37 -18.12 -16.63 5.83
C PHE A 37 -17.19 -17.39 6.78
N VAL A 38 -16.03 -16.85 7.05
CA VAL A 38 -15.03 -17.47 7.92
C VAL A 38 -15.51 -17.43 9.36
N GLN A 39 -15.49 -18.57 10.04
CA GLN A 39 -15.84 -18.70 11.45
C GLN A 39 -14.59 -18.62 12.34
N HIS A 40 -13.52 -19.32 11.97
CA HIS A 40 -12.22 -19.23 12.63
C HIS A 40 -11.11 -19.61 11.66
N ALA A 41 -9.87 -19.31 12.03
CA ALA A 41 -8.68 -19.66 11.25
C ALA A 41 -7.50 -19.96 12.17
N GLU A 42 -6.63 -20.89 11.76
CA GLU A 42 -5.44 -21.31 12.49
C GLU A 42 -4.35 -21.76 11.51
N GLY A 43 -3.15 -21.24 11.69
CA GLY A 43 -2.02 -21.57 10.81
C GLY A 43 -2.34 -21.26 9.35
N ALA A 44 -2.23 -22.26 8.50
CA ALA A 44 -2.52 -22.18 7.06
C ALA A 44 -3.99 -22.47 6.68
N TYR A 45 -4.89 -22.60 7.66
CA TYR A 45 -6.26 -23.04 7.42
C TYR A 45 -7.29 -22.03 7.93
N PHE A 46 -8.46 -22.05 7.30
CA PHE A 46 -9.67 -21.45 7.86
C PHE A 46 -10.86 -22.39 7.72
N TRP A 47 -11.88 -22.20 8.55
CA TRP A 47 -13.15 -22.90 8.50
C TRP A 47 -14.28 -21.92 8.26
N ASP A 48 -15.14 -22.28 7.33
CA ASP A 48 -16.31 -21.47 7.03
C ASP A 48 -17.48 -21.74 7.99
N ALA A 49 -18.57 -20.99 7.83
CA ALA A 49 -19.75 -21.11 8.68
C ALA A 49 -20.48 -22.46 8.57
N ASP A 50 -20.23 -23.24 7.54
CA ASP A 50 -20.74 -24.61 7.38
C ASP A 50 -19.79 -25.67 7.97
N GLY A 51 -18.66 -25.23 8.57
CA GLY A 51 -17.64 -26.10 9.18
C GLY A 51 -16.65 -26.72 8.16
N GLN A 52 -16.72 -26.31 6.90
CA GLN A 52 -15.79 -26.78 5.88
C GLN A 52 -14.43 -26.13 6.05
N ARG A 53 -13.36 -26.95 6.09
CA ARG A 53 -11.97 -26.49 6.16
C ARG A 53 -11.39 -26.23 4.79
N TYR A 54 -10.62 -25.14 4.69
CA TYR A 54 -9.89 -24.73 3.48
C TYR A 54 -8.44 -24.43 3.81
N ILE A 55 -7.55 -24.63 2.84
CA ILE A 55 -6.19 -24.08 2.89
C ILE A 55 -6.28 -22.61 2.45
N ASP A 56 -5.73 -21.70 3.24
CA ASP A 56 -5.71 -20.28 2.94
C ASP A 56 -4.51 -19.87 2.10
N TYR A 57 -4.69 -19.78 0.78
CA TYR A 57 -3.69 -19.23 -0.15
C TYR A 57 -3.76 -17.71 -0.28
N ILE A 58 -4.71 -17.06 0.39
CA ILE A 58 -4.91 -15.61 0.29
C ILE A 58 -4.15 -14.87 1.39
N GLY A 59 -4.03 -15.47 2.58
CA GLY A 59 -3.30 -14.92 3.72
C GLY A 59 -3.80 -13.52 4.10
N SER A 60 -5.14 -13.34 4.09
CA SER A 60 -5.82 -12.07 4.38
C SER A 60 -5.40 -10.91 3.43
N TRP A 61 -5.07 -11.22 2.18
CA TRP A 61 -4.53 -10.29 1.17
C TRP A 61 -3.18 -9.69 1.53
N GLY A 62 -2.37 -10.43 2.29
CA GLY A 62 -0.97 -10.10 2.53
C GLY A 62 -0.48 -10.06 3.98
N PRO A 63 -1.26 -9.68 5.02
CA PRO A 63 -0.72 -9.54 6.37
C PRO A 63 -0.33 -10.86 7.05
N MET A 64 -0.97 -11.99 6.73
CA MET A 64 -0.80 -13.26 7.47
C MET A 64 0.46 -14.04 7.06
N ILE A 65 1.64 -13.41 7.16
CA ILE A 65 2.93 -14.05 6.83
C ILE A 65 3.28 -15.20 7.79
N LEU A 66 2.82 -15.14 9.04
CA LEU A 66 3.01 -16.20 10.05
C LEU A 66 1.81 -17.19 10.08
N GLY A 67 0.85 -17.05 9.19
CA GLY A 67 -0.43 -17.75 9.28
C GLY A 67 -1.37 -17.12 10.30
N HIS A 68 -2.52 -17.75 10.48
CA HIS A 68 -3.55 -17.29 11.40
C HIS A 68 -3.27 -17.71 12.84
N GLY A 69 -3.58 -16.85 13.80
CA GLY A 69 -3.56 -17.18 15.22
C GLY A 69 -2.17 -17.58 15.76
N HIS A 70 -1.08 -16.98 15.24
CA HIS A 70 0.26 -17.30 15.71
C HIS A 70 0.37 -17.06 17.23
N PRO A 71 0.80 -18.05 18.04
CA PRO A 71 0.70 -17.99 19.51
C PRO A 71 1.35 -16.75 20.13
N ALA A 72 2.56 -16.38 19.70
CA ALA A 72 3.26 -15.20 20.23
C ALA A 72 2.54 -13.88 19.90
N VAL A 73 1.88 -13.79 18.74
CA VAL A 73 1.08 -12.60 18.36
C VAL A 73 -0.19 -12.54 19.21
N VAL A 74 -0.88 -13.67 19.37
CA VAL A 74 -2.10 -13.76 20.19
C VAL A 74 -1.79 -13.37 21.64
N GLU A 75 -0.73 -13.91 22.24
CA GLU A 75 -0.31 -13.58 23.60
C GLU A 75 0.00 -12.09 23.76
N ALA A 76 0.77 -11.51 22.83
CA ALA A 76 1.11 -10.09 22.87
C ALA A 76 -0.13 -9.20 22.77
N VAL A 77 -1.09 -9.55 21.89
CA VAL A 77 -2.36 -8.82 21.74
C VAL A 77 -3.22 -8.95 23.00
N GLN A 78 -3.36 -10.16 23.57
CA GLN A 78 -4.10 -10.38 24.80
C GLN A 78 -3.56 -9.56 25.97
N LYS A 79 -2.23 -9.48 26.11
CA LYS A 79 -1.59 -8.64 27.12
C LYS A 79 -1.87 -7.16 26.89
N ALA A 80 -1.74 -6.71 25.64
CA ALA A 80 -1.96 -5.31 25.28
C ALA A 80 -3.42 -4.86 25.50
N VAL A 81 -4.39 -5.72 25.22
CA VAL A 81 -5.83 -5.44 25.41
C VAL A 81 -6.16 -5.11 26.88
N LEU A 82 -5.48 -5.74 27.84
CA LEU A 82 -5.69 -5.49 29.27
C LEU A 82 -5.21 -4.10 29.71
N GLU A 83 -4.32 -3.48 28.95
CA GLU A 83 -3.80 -2.14 29.23
C GLU A 83 -4.64 -1.02 28.57
N GLY A 84 -5.51 -1.36 27.60
CA GLY A 84 -6.40 -0.46 26.88
C GLY A 84 -6.15 -0.44 25.36
N PHE A 85 -7.09 0.16 24.62
CA PHE A 85 -7.08 0.14 23.15
C PHE A 85 -6.63 1.48 22.51
N SER A 86 -6.89 2.60 23.19
CA SER A 86 -6.66 3.93 22.64
C SER A 86 -6.62 4.96 23.77
N TYR A 87 -5.68 5.89 23.69
CA TYR A 87 -5.42 6.80 24.80
C TYR A 87 -5.55 8.28 24.43
N GLY A 88 -5.59 8.62 23.14
CA GLY A 88 -5.50 10.03 22.70
C GLY A 88 -4.20 10.72 23.10
N ALA A 89 -3.15 9.95 23.38
CA ALA A 89 -1.82 10.36 23.83
C ALA A 89 -0.76 9.43 23.24
N PRO A 90 0.52 9.87 23.14
CA PRO A 90 1.60 9.00 22.68
C PRO A 90 1.81 7.79 23.60
N THR A 91 2.29 6.69 23.02
CA THR A 91 2.59 5.45 23.76
C THR A 91 4.02 4.99 23.50
N GLU A 92 4.61 4.27 24.45
CA GLU A 92 5.92 3.66 24.30
C GLU A 92 5.96 2.69 23.11
N ARG A 93 4.87 1.93 22.88
CA ARG A 93 4.76 0.98 21.77
C ARG A 93 4.82 1.63 20.39
N GLU A 94 4.34 2.87 20.24
CA GLU A 94 4.51 3.63 19.00
C GLU A 94 5.98 3.94 18.74
N VAL A 95 6.73 4.28 19.78
CA VAL A 95 8.16 4.54 19.68
C VAL A 95 8.91 3.26 19.32
N GLU A 96 8.68 2.16 20.05
CA GLU A 96 9.27 0.84 19.77
C GLU A 96 9.03 0.39 18.33
N LEU A 97 7.80 0.54 17.82
CA LEU A 97 7.48 0.19 16.45
C LEU A 97 8.18 1.09 15.43
N ALA A 98 8.25 2.40 15.70
CA ALA A 98 8.97 3.32 14.82
C ALA A 98 10.47 2.99 14.78
N GLU A 99 11.09 2.65 15.91
CA GLU A 99 12.49 2.21 16.00
C GLU A 99 12.73 0.93 15.17
N GLU A 100 11.87 -0.07 15.30
CA GLU A 100 11.98 -1.29 14.50
C GLU A 100 11.80 -1.03 12.99
N ILE A 101 10.85 -0.16 12.60
CA ILE A 101 10.67 0.21 11.19
C ILE A 101 11.92 0.90 10.65
N VAL A 102 12.46 1.89 11.35
CA VAL A 102 13.67 2.62 10.94
C VAL A 102 14.89 1.70 10.88
N LYS A 103 15.01 0.76 11.81
CA LYS A 103 16.09 -0.23 11.82
C LYS A 103 16.01 -1.22 10.64
N LEU A 104 14.79 -1.65 10.27
CA LEU A 104 14.60 -2.68 9.25
C LEU A 104 14.57 -2.12 7.82
N VAL A 105 14.05 -0.92 7.63
CA VAL A 105 13.80 -0.32 6.30
C VAL A 105 14.89 0.70 5.96
N PRO A 106 15.83 0.40 5.06
CA PRO A 106 17.07 1.19 4.90
C PRO A 106 16.86 2.67 4.56
N SER A 107 15.81 3.00 3.80
CA SER A 107 15.52 4.39 3.38
C SER A 107 14.77 5.22 4.43
N MET A 108 14.34 4.61 5.54
CA MET A 108 13.55 5.30 6.56
C MET A 108 14.44 5.82 7.70
N GLU A 109 14.59 7.14 7.78
CA GLU A 109 15.19 7.84 8.94
C GLU A 109 14.12 8.33 9.92
N MET A 110 12.89 8.49 9.46
CA MET A 110 11.71 8.82 10.26
C MET A 110 10.48 8.12 9.68
N ALA A 111 9.51 7.78 10.55
CA ALA A 111 8.25 7.17 10.17
C ALA A 111 7.05 7.85 10.85
N ARG A 112 5.89 7.79 10.21
CA ARG A 112 4.59 8.16 10.76
C ARG A 112 3.63 6.98 10.62
N LEU A 113 3.00 6.59 11.73
CA LEU A 113 2.01 5.52 11.77
C LEU A 113 0.63 6.04 11.34
N VAL A 114 -0.11 5.21 10.65
CA VAL A 114 -1.48 5.45 10.17
C VAL A 114 -2.26 4.12 10.19
N SER A 115 -3.57 4.16 9.92
CA SER A 115 -4.42 2.97 10.07
C SER A 115 -4.51 2.09 8.80
N SER A 116 -4.15 2.61 7.63
CA SER A 116 -4.26 1.86 6.37
C SER A 116 -3.21 2.26 5.34
N GLY A 117 -2.92 1.34 4.39
CA GLY A 117 -2.05 1.64 3.26
C GLY A 117 -2.58 2.79 2.40
N THR A 118 -3.90 2.97 2.31
CA THR A 118 -4.51 4.12 1.62
C THR A 118 -4.14 5.44 2.28
N GLU A 119 -4.23 5.52 3.61
CA GLU A 119 -3.81 6.70 4.36
C GLU A 119 -2.32 6.96 4.22
N ALA A 120 -1.50 5.91 4.28
CA ALA A 120 -0.06 6.01 4.08
C ALA A 120 0.29 6.56 2.69
N ALA A 121 -0.32 6.03 1.63
CA ALA A 121 -0.10 6.50 0.25
C ALA A 121 -0.59 7.94 0.04
N MET A 122 -1.79 8.26 0.52
CA MET A 122 -2.35 9.61 0.45
C MET A 122 -1.45 10.62 1.16
N SER A 123 -0.96 10.28 2.35
CA SER A 123 -0.11 11.15 3.16
C SER A 123 1.28 11.30 2.56
N ALA A 124 1.88 10.23 2.04
CA ALA A 124 3.17 10.26 1.37
C ALA A 124 3.15 11.16 0.12
N ILE A 125 2.10 11.06 -0.71
CA ILE A 125 1.94 11.93 -1.91
C ILE A 125 1.74 13.38 -1.49
N ARG A 126 0.91 13.65 -0.45
CA ARG A 126 0.73 15.01 0.07
C ARG A 126 2.04 15.58 0.59
N LEU A 127 2.79 14.78 1.32
CA LEU A 127 4.11 15.18 1.83
C LEU A 127 5.09 15.46 0.68
N ALA A 128 5.14 14.59 -0.32
CA ALA A 128 5.98 14.80 -1.51
C ALA A 128 5.64 16.11 -2.23
N ARG A 129 4.36 16.41 -2.39
CA ARG A 129 3.90 17.71 -2.95
C ARG A 129 4.32 18.90 -2.10
N GLY A 130 4.14 18.81 -0.78
CA GLY A 130 4.54 19.87 0.15
C GLY A 130 6.04 20.10 0.21
N ALA A 131 6.84 19.04 0.21
CA ALA A 131 8.29 19.11 0.27
C ALA A 131 8.92 19.65 -1.03
N THR A 132 8.32 19.36 -2.17
CA THR A 132 8.84 19.80 -3.49
C THR A 132 8.20 21.11 -4.00
N GLY A 133 7.05 21.53 -3.44
CA GLY A 133 6.24 22.63 -3.96
C GLY A 133 5.58 22.32 -5.31
N ARG A 134 5.45 21.05 -5.68
CA ARG A 134 4.98 20.59 -7.00
C ARG A 134 3.69 19.79 -6.86
N ASN A 135 2.89 19.69 -7.93
CA ASN A 135 1.55 19.07 -7.86
C ASN A 135 1.47 17.69 -8.53
N LYS A 136 2.20 17.48 -9.62
CA LYS A 136 2.08 16.26 -10.42
C LYS A 136 2.82 15.09 -9.80
N PHE A 137 2.30 13.89 -10.04
CA PHE A 137 3.04 12.66 -9.73
C PHE A 137 2.79 11.58 -10.77
N ILE A 138 3.73 10.66 -10.86
CA ILE A 138 3.66 9.48 -11.72
C ILE A 138 3.25 8.27 -10.89
N LYS A 139 2.32 7.47 -11.44
CA LYS A 139 2.06 6.09 -11.03
C LYS A 139 2.06 5.17 -12.25
N PHE A 140 2.01 3.86 -12.03
CA PHE A 140 2.01 2.90 -13.14
C PHE A 140 0.69 2.15 -13.26
N GLU A 141 0.31 1.81 -14.48
CA GLU A 141 -0.85 1.00 -14.78
C GLU A 141 -0.71 -0.37 -14.10
N GLY A 142 -1.81 -0.87 -13.55
CA GLY A 142 -1.84 -2.13 -12.80
C GLY A 142 -1.36 -2.05 -11.35
N CYS A 143 -0.60 -1.01 -10.96
CA CYS A 143 -0.24 -0.77 -9.56
C CYS A 143 -1.43 -0.23 -8.76
N TYR A 144 -1.55 -0.70 -7.52
CA TYR A 144 -2.60 -0.28 -6.58
C TYR A 144 -1.99 0.38 -5.34
N HIS A 145 -2.34 1.61 -5.09
CA HIS A 145 -1.83 2.41 -3.99
C HIS A 145 -2.94 2.88 -3.02
N GLY A 146 -4.01 2.12 -2.90
CA GLY A 146 -5.19 2.53 -2.13
C GLY A 146 -6.23 3.28 -2.98
N HIS A 147 -7.25 3.81 -2.31
CA HIS A 147 -8.44 4.36 -2.96
C HIS A 147 -8.66 5.87 -2.69
N ALA A 148 -7.60 6.62 -2.42
CA ALA A 148 -7.67 8.08 -2.47
C ALA A 148 -7.97 8.53 -3.91
N ASP A 149 -8.81 9.56 -4.07
CA ASP A 149 -9.37 9.96 -5.37
C ASP A 149 -8.29 10.15 -6.45
N ALA A 150 -7.18 10.83 -6.11
CA ALA A 150 -6.07 11.04 -7.04
C ALA A 150 -5.38 9.75 -7.52
N LEU A 151 -5.64 8.61 -6.87
CA LEU A 151 -5.09 7.28 -7.20
C LEU A 151 -6.06 6.41 -7.98
N LEU A 152 -7.36 6.77 -8.01
CA LEU A 152 -8.41 6.07 -8.76
C LEU A 152 -8.43 6.53 -10.22
N VAL A 153 -7.37 6.19 -10.93
CA VAL A 153 -7.10 6.67 -12.28
C VAL A 153 -6.44 5.59 -13.12
N LYS A 154 -6.79 5.53 -14.41
CA LYS A 154 -6.17 4.65 -15.41
C LYS A 154 -5.53 5.47 -16.53
N ALA A 155 -4.63 4.86 -17.29
CA ALA A 155 -4.02 5.49 -18.46
C ALA A 155 -5.10 6.00 -19.44
N GLY A 156 -4.87 7.18 -20.00
CA GLY A 156 -5.63 7.69 -21.16
C GLY A 156 -5.16 7.02 -22.46
N SER A 157 -5.84 7.31 -23.57
CA SER A 157 -5.41 6.87 -24.89
C SER A 157 -4.23 7.72 -25.37
N GLY A 158 -3.04 7.12 -25.48
CA GLY A 158 -1.84 7.78 -26.02
C GLY A 158 -0.62 7.73 -25.09
N LEU A 159 0.52 8.21 -25.60
CA LEU A 159 1.79 8.25 -24.87
C LEU A 159 1.74 9.26 -23.73
N ALA A 160 2.00 8.82 -22.49
CA ALA A 160 2.14 9.64 -21.28
C ALA A 160 1.01 10.68 -21.10
N THR A 161 -0.23 10.20 -21.02
CA THR A 161 -1.42 11.06 -20.90
C THR A 161 -1.90 11.14 -19.45
N PHE A 162 -2.52 12.29 -19.13
CA PHE A 162 -3.28 12.42 -17.88
C PHE A 162 -4.39 11.36 -17.84
N GLY A 163 -4.53 10.71 -16.70
CA GLY A 163 -5.46 9.60 -16.56
C GLY A 163 -6.93 10.01 -16.52
N ASN A 164 -7.78 9.05 -16.82
CA ASN A 164 -9.22 9.18 -16.62
C ASN A 164 -9.64 8.53 -15.29
N PRO A 165 -10.62 9.11 -14.56
CA PRO A 165 -11.15 8.48 -13.36
C PRO A 165 -11.61 7.05 -13.62
N THR A 166 -11.31 6.13 -12.70
CA THR A 166 -11.77 4.73 -12.76
C THR A 166 -13.00 4.47 -11.92
N SER A 167 -13.43 5.46 -11.14
CA SER A 167 -14.61 5.36 -10.28
C SER A 167 -15.56 6.51 -10.54
N ALA A 168 -16.84 6.21 -10.58
CA ALA A 168 -17.87 7.24 -10.49
C ALA A 168 -17.70 8.01 -9.17
N GLY A 169 -17.92 9.31 -9.20
CA GLY A 169 -17.77 10.19 -8.04
C GLY A 169 -16.37 10.80 -7.87
N VAL A 170 -15.39 10.41 -8.66
CA VAL A 170 -14.08 11.08 -8.71
C VAL A 170 -14.12 12.20 -9.77
N PRO A 171 -14.01 13.48 -9.37
CA PRO A 171 -13.97 14.59 -10.33
C PRO A 171 -12.73 14.53 -11.23
N PRO A 172 -12.84 14.84 -12.54
CA PRO A 172 -11.68 14.86 -13.44
C PRO A 172 -10.54 15.76 -12.97
N GLU A 173 -10.87 16.86 -12.30
CA GLU A 173 -9.89 17.83 -11.77
C GLU A 173 -8.98 17.20 -10.71
N VAL A 174 -9.47 16.24 -9.94
CA VAL A 174 -8.68 15.58 -8.88
C VAL A 174 -7.59 14.69 -9.47
N VAL A 175 -7.84 14.09 -10.62
CA VAL A 175 -6.88 13.18 -11.29
C VAL A 175 -6.02 13.85 -12.36
N ARG A 176 -6.26 15.14 -12.69
CA ARG A 176 -5.54 15.84 -13.75
C ARG A 176 -4.03 15.95 -13.54
N ASP A 177 -3.58 15.88 -12.28
CA ASP A 177 -2.17 15.97 -11.91
C ASP A 177 -1.53 14.57 -11.70
N THR A 178 -2.24 13.50 -12.04
CA THR A 178 -1.76 12.11 -11.97
C THR A 178 -1.42 11.61 -13.37
N LEU A 179 -0.14 11.34 -13.62
CA LEU A 179 0.32 10.70 -14.84
C LEU A 179 0.34 9.19 -14.62
N VAL A 180 -0.26 8.43 -15.54
CA VAL A 180 -0.26 6.96 -15.52
C VAL A 180 0.56 6.46 -16.68
N LEU A 181 1.62 5.69 -16.38
CA LEU A 181 2.53 5.13 -17.36
C LEU A 181 2.45 3.61 -17.37
N GLU A 182 2.88 3.00 -18.46
CA GLU A 182 3.06 1.56 -18.53
C GLU A 182 4.23 1.12 -17.64
N TYR A 183 4.02 0.04 -16.91
CA TYR A 183 5.04 -0.53 -16.04
C TYR A 183 6.18 -1.15 -16.86
N ASN A 184 7.42 -0.87 -16.48
CA ASN A 184 8.64 -1.28 -17.22
C ASN A 184 8.86 -0.60 -18.59
N ASN A 185 8.13 0.44 -18.94
CA ASN A 185 8.33 1.19 -20.20
C ASN A 185 9.25 2.40 -19.96
N ILE A 186 10.53 2.25 -20.29
CA ILE A 186 11.56 3.28 -20.12
C ILE A 186 11.29 4.49 -21.02
N GLU A 187 10.85 4.28 -22.25
CA GLU A 187 10.60 5.36 -23.22
C GLU A 187 9.47 6.29 -22.74
N GLN A 188 8.37 5.70 -22.24
CA GLN A 188 7.28 6.49 -21.65
C GLN A 188 7.75 7.25 -20.40
N LEU A 189 8.55 6.61 -19.54
CA LEU A 189 9.11 7.22 -18.35
C LEU A 189 9.96 8.44 -18.70
N GLU A 190 10.90 8.31 -19.63
CA GLU A 190 11.76 9.40 -20.11
C GLU A 190 10.94 10.53 -20.72
N SER A 191 10.00 10.18 -21.61
CA SER A 191 9.11 11.16 -22.23
C SER A 191 8.29 11.95 -21.19
N ALA A 192 7.80 11.28 -20.14
CA ALA A 192 7.04 11.93 -19.05
C ALA A 192 7.92 12.91 -18.26
N PHE A 193 9.15 12.53 -17.91
CA PHE A 193 10.08 13.41 -17.22
C PHE A 193 10.55 14.57 -18.09
N HIS A 194 10.82 14.37 -19.36
CA HIS A 194 11.18 15.48 -20.28
C HIS A 194 10.07 16.52 -20.42
N ARG A 195 8.80 16.10 -20.40
CA ARG A 195 7.66 17.02 -20.55
C ARG A 195 7.22 17.67 -19.25
N HIS A 196 7.36 16.98 -18.12
CA HIS A 196 6.73 17.36 -16.87
C HIS A 196 7.67 17.38 -15.67
N GLY A 197 8.94 17.01 -15.81
CA GLY A 197 9.88 16.81 -14.71
C GLY A 197 9.93 17.95 -13.70
N ASP A 198 9.92 19.20 -14.18
CA ASP A 198 9.94 20.39 -13.31
C ASP A 198 8.67 20.58 -12.47
N THR A 199 7.60 19.87 -12.80
CA THR A 199 6.32 19.93 -12.08
C THR A 199 5.97 18.63 -11.31
N LEU A 200 6.84 17.60 -11.44
CA LEU A 200 6.68 16.33 -10.75
C LEU A 200 7.15 16.43 -9.30
N ALA A 201 6.22 16.17 -8.38
CA ALA A 201 6.52 16.02 -6.95
C ALA A 201 7.17 14.67 -6.66
N CYS A 202 6.61 13.60 -7.23
CA CYS A 202 7.11 12.25 -6.99
C CYS A 202 6.75 11.27 -8.11
N LEU A 203 7.43 10.13 -8.08
CA LEU A 203 7.09 8.90 -8.77
C LEU A 203 6.78 7.85 -7.72
N VAL A 204 5.57 7.27 -7.76
CA VAL A 204 5.11 6.21 -6.85
C VAL A 204 5.10 4.88 -7.59
N ILE A 205 5.74 3.87 -7.01
CA ILE A 205 5.86 2.55 -7.64
C ILE A 205 5.76 1.43 -6.61
N GLU A 206 5.00 0.36 -6.93
CA GLU A 206 5.21 -0.94 -6.31
C GLU A 206 6.47 -1.57 -6.94
N PRO A 207 7.56 -1.78 -6.22
CA PRO A 207 8.79 -2.35 -6.82
C PRO A 207 8.59 -3.79 -7.34
N ILE A 208 7.66 -4.51 -6.74
CA ILE A 208 7.11 -5.76 -7.24
C ILE A 208 5.58 -5.61 -7.15
N ALA A 209 4.94 -5.46 -8.30
CA ALA A 209 3.53 -5.13 -8.37
C ALA A 209 2.65 -6.34 -8.02
N GLY A 210 2.19 -6.38 -6.77
CA GLY A 210 1.40 -7.49 -6.23
C GLY A 210 0.09 -7.70 -6.97
N ASN A 211 -0.59 -6.61 -7.32
CA ASN A 211 -1.86 -6.64 -8.05
C ASN A 211 -1.74 -7.00 -9.55
N MET A 212 -0.51 -7.06 -10.06
CA MET A 212 -0.19 -7.49 -11.43
C MET A 212 0.41 -8.90 -11.46
N ASN A 213 0.05 -9.78 -10.53
CA ASN A 213 0.61 -11.12 -10.43
C ASN A 213 2.14 -11.12 -10.18
N PHE A 214 2.61 -10.25 -9.30
CA PHE A 214 4.01 -10.12 -8.87
C PHE A 214 5.02 -9.76 -9.98
N VAL A 215 4.60 -8.96 -10.94
CA VAL A 215 5.52 -8.41 -11.96
C VAL A 215 6.56 -7.52 -11.28
N ARG A 216 7.85 -7.82 -11.53
CA ARG A 216 8.96 -7.03 -11.00
C ARG A 216 9.30 -5.86 -11.91
N ALA A 217 9.65 -4.74 -11.33
CA ALA A 217 10.37 -3.70 -12.05
C ALA A 217 11.75 -4.24 -12.48
N SER A 218 12.08 -4.14 -13.76
CA SER A 218 13.39 -4.54 -14.26
C SER A 218 14.49 -3.65 -13.67
N LEU A 219 15.70 -4.18 -13.54
CA LEU A 219 16.83 -3.39 -13.01
C LEU A 219 17.10 -2.13 -13.84
N PRO A 220 17.11 -2.18 -15.18
CA PRO A 220 17.29 -0.97 -15.98
C PRO A 220 16.19 0.07 -15.74
N PHE A 221 14.93 -0.39 -15.65
CA PHE A 221 13.80 0.49 -15.38
C PHE A 221 13.89 1.15 -14.00
N MET A 222 14.17 0.36 -12.97
CA MET A 222 14.31 0.87 -11.61
C MET A 222 15.47 1.86 -11.46
N LYS A 223 16.61 1.54 -12.07
CA LYS A 223 17.76 2.45 -12.16
C LYS A 223 17.35 3.77 -12.81
N ARG A 224 16.64 3.69 -13.94
CA ARG A 224 16.18 4.88 -14.66
C ARG A 224 15.18 5.71 -13.88
N CYS A 225 14.27 5.08 -13.13
CA CYS A 225 13.38 5.78 -12.22
C CYS A 225 14.18 6.62 -11.21
N ARG A 226 15.21 6.04 -10.57
CA ARG A 226 16.02 6.77 -9.59
C ARG A 226 16.82 7.92 -10.24
N GLU A 227 17.45 7.68 -11.38
CA GLU A 227 18.23 8.68 -12.11
C GLU A 227 17.36 9.89 -12.47
N LEU A 228 16.20 9.66 -13.06
CA LEU A 228 15.27 10.73 -13.46
C LEU A 228 14.72 11.50 -12.26
N CYS A 229 14.32 10.79 -11.21
CA CYS A 229 13.88 11.46 -9.98
C CYS A 229 14.99 12.36 -9.42
N THR A 230 16.24 11.89 -9.39
CA THR A 230 17.38 12.69 -8.93
C THR A 230 17.64 13.88 -9.83
N GLN A 231 17.66 13.67 -11.14
CA GLN A 231 17.92 14.71 -12.13
C GLN A 231 16.93 15.87 -12.07
N PHE A 232 15.64 15.55 -11.90
CA PHE A 232 14.56 16.54 -11.89
C PHE A 232 14.14 16.98 -10.48
N GLY A 233 14.75 16.45 -9.42
CA GLY A 233 14.39 16.77 -8.04
C GLY A 233 12.99 16.30 -7.64
N ALA A 234 12.48 15.25 -8.27
CA ALA A 234 11.27 14.55 -7.86
C ALA A 234 11.60 13.46 -6.83
N LEU A 235 10.68 13.14 -5.94
CA LEU A 235 10.89 12.08 -4.95
C LEU A 235 10.52 10.70 -5.52
N LEU A 236 11.37 9.71 -5.28
CA LEU A 236 11.05 8.30 -5.55
C LEU A 236 10.36 7.70 -4.32
N VAL A 237 9.11 7.31 -4.47
CA VAL A 237 8.28 6.72 -3.40
C VAL A 237 8.04 5.25 -3.70
N PHE A 238 8.52 4.38 -2.83
CA PHE A 238 8.24 2.95 -2.89
C PHE A 238 6.98 2.61 -2.14
N ASP A 239 6.02 2.03 -2.84
CA ASP A 239 4.89 1.35 -2.20
C ASP A 239 5.31 -0.09 -1.87
N GLU A 240 5.69 -0.29 -0.63
CA GLU A 240 6.05 -1.58 -0.06
C GLU A 240 4.95 -2.16 0.83
N VAL A 241 3.71 -1.72 0.66
CA VAL A 241 2.57 -2.29 1.40
C VAL A 241 2.46 -3.80 1.20
N MET A 242 2.81 -4.31 0.01
CA MET A 242 2.85 -5.75 -0.28
C MET A 242 4.22 -6.38 0.01
N THR A 243 5.31 -5.69 -0.27
CA THR A 243 6.66 -6.26 -0.26
C THR A 243 7.46 -6.00 1.02
N GLY A 244 7.09 -4.98 1.79
CA GLY A 244 7.76 -4.62 3.04
C GLY A 244 7.70 -5.76 4.07
N CYS A 245 8.83 -6.08 4.66
CA CYS A 245 9.03 -7.19 5.59
C CYS A 245 8.57 -8.58 5.07
N ARG A 246 8.26 -8.70 3.78
CA ARG A 246 7.81 -9.93 3.14
C ARG A 246 8.88 -10.56 2.27
N VAL A 247 9.37 -9.82 1.26
CA VAL A 247 10.35 -10.37 0.29
C VAL A 247 11.77 -10.35 0.83
N ALA A 248 12.03 -9.49 1.81
CA ALA A 248 13.21 -9.42 2.65
C ALA A 248 12.84 -8.60 3.91
N LEU A 249 13.63 -8.64 4.98
CA LEU A 249 13.41 -7.84 6.19
C LEU A 249 13.33 -6.34 5.86
N GLY A 250 14.24 -5.82 5.04
CA GLY A 250 14.21 -4.44 4.58
C GLY A 250 13.37 -4.20 3.31
N GLY A 251 12.43 -5.10 2.99
CA GLY A 251 11.56 -4.97 1.82
C GLY A 251 12.25 -5.18 0.48
N ALA A 252 11.55 -4.83 -0.61
CA ALA A 252 12.09 -4.92 -1.97
C ALA A 252 13.24 -3.94 -2.21
N GLN A 253 13.29 -2.81 -1.52
CA GLN A 253 14.40 -1.86 -1.63
C GLN A 253 15.75 -2.51 -1.31
N SER A 254 15.82 -3.37 -0.29
CA SER A 254 17.06 -4.11 0.02
C SER A 254 17.40 -5.17 -1.02
N VAL A 255 16.41 -5.71 -1.73
CA VAL A 255 16.64 -6.62 -2.87
C VAL A 255 17.23 -5.86 -4.06
N TYR A 256 16.74 -4.66 -4.35
CA TYR A 256 17.27 -3.80 -5.41
C TYR A 256 18.64 -3.23 -5.06
N ALA A 257 18.88 -2.78 -3.84
CA ALA A 257 20.16 -2.25 -3.39
C ALA A 257 21.33 -3.24 -3.55
N ARG A 258 21.08 -4.54 -3.41
CA ARG A 258 22.09 -5.60 -3.67
C ARG A 258 22.55 -5.67 -5.13
N GLN A 259 21.71 -5.24 -6.07
CA GLN A 259 21.95 -5.32 -7.51
C GLN A 259 22.26 -3.94 -8.13
N LEU A 260 21.87 -2.87 -7.44
CA LEU A 260 22.08 -1.47 -7.82
C LEU A 260 22.73 -0.75 -6.63
N PRO A 261 24.07 -0.75 -6.51
CA PRO A 261 24.76 -0.10 -5.39
C PRO A 261 24.39 1.37 -5.25
N GLY A 262 24.05 1.80 -4.02
CA GLY A 262 23.62 3.16 -3.71
C GLY A 262 22.17 3.48 -4.11
N PHE A 263 21.40 2.48 -4.53
CA PHE A 263 19.99 2.67 -4.83
C PHE A 263 19.16 2.76 -3.53
N GLU A 264 18.43 3.85 -3.38
CA GLU A 264 17.47 4.08 -2.30
C GLU A 264 16.26 4.88 -2.81
N PRO A 265 15.04 4.58 -2.37
CA PRO A 265 13.90 5.49 -2.50
C PRO A 265 14.05 6.67 -1.51
N ASP A 266 13.33 7.75 -1.77
CA ASP A 266 13.29 8.91 -0.86
C ASP A 266 12.24 8.73 0.24
N MET A 267 11.17 7.99 -0.08
CA MET A 267 10.09 7.64 0.83
C MET A 267 9.64 6.19 0.61
N THR A 268 9.09 5.59 1.66
CA THR A 268 8.51 4.23 1.61
C THR A 268 7.16 4.21 2.33
N ILE A 269 6.22 3.50 1.74
CA ILE A 269 4.87 3.23 2.27
C ILE A 269 4.85 1.78 2.74
N LEU A 270 4.38 1.52 3.96
CA LEU A 270 4.26 0.19 4.55
C LEU A 270 2.82 -0.08 5.00
N GLY A 271 2.48 -1.35 5.10
CA GLY A 271 1.17 -1.81 5.60
C GLY A 271 1.16 -3.33 5.73
N LYS A 272 -0.01 -3.92 5.68
CA LYS A 272 -0.22 -5.39 5.69
C LYS A 272 0.60 -6.12 6.75
N VAL A 273 1.82 -6.57 6.41
CA VAL A 273 2.69 -7.36 7.31
C VAL A 273 2.97 -6.65 8.62
N ILE A 274 3.29 -5.34 8.59
CA ILE A 274 3.58 -4.59 9.82
C ILE A 274 2.37 -4.47 10.74
N GLY A 275 1.16 -4.60 10.21
CA GLY A 275 -0.08 -4.63 10.98
C GLY A 275 -0.46 -6.00 11.49
N GLY A 276 0.08 -7.09 10.91
CA GLY A 276 -0.22 -8.46 11.35
C GLY A 276 -1.71 -8.81 11.37
N GLY A 277 -2.53 -8.15 10.54
CA GLY A 277 -3.99 -8.27 10.52
C GLY A 277 -4.73 -7.16 11.26
N MET A 278 -4.03 -6.31 12.01
CA MET A 278 -4.59 -5.13 12.67
C MET A 278 -4.57 -3.91 11.73
N PRO A 279 -5.41 -2.87 11.97
CA PRO A 279 -5.45 -1.65 11.17
C PRO A 279 -4.22 -0.77 11.45
N LEU A 280 -3.09 -1.13 10.86
CA LEU A 280 -1.83 -0.43 11.01
C LEU A 280 -1.10 -0.37 9.66
N ALA A 281 -0.60 0.81 9.34
CA ALA A 281 0.28 1.10 8.24
C ALA A 281 1.26 2.23 8.65
N ALA A 282 2.21 2.53 7.78
CA ALA A 282 3.16 3.60 8.00
C ALA A 282 3.62 4.21 6.67
N PHE A 283 4.07 5.44 6.71
CA PHE A 283 4.91 6.02 5.69
C PHE A 283 6.10 6.71 6.35
N GLY A 284 7.18 6.80 5.62
CA GLY A 284 8.39 7.41 6.13
C GLY A 284 9.42 7.61 5.04
N GLY A 285 10.61 8.05 5.39
CA GLY A 285 11.67 8.30 4.45
C GLY A 285 12.80 9.13 5.04
N LYS A 286 13.53 9.81 4.15
CA LYS A 286 14.62 10.69 4.53
C LYS A 286 14.15 11.80 5.46
N ARG A 287 14.92 12.09 6.49
CA ARG A 287 14.62 13.13 7.49
C ARG A 287 14.27 14.46 6.84
N ALA A 288 15.07 14.90 5.88
CA ALA A 288 14.85 16.15 5.15
C ALA A 288 13.47 16.25 4.47
N VAL A 289 12.88 15.13 4.07
CA VAL A 289 11.51 15.09 3.52
C VAL A 289 10.49 15.04 4.66
N MET A 290 10.71 14.20 5.67
CA MET A 290 9.77 14.00 6.77
C MET A 290 9.59 15.22 7.66
N GLU A 291 10.59 16.09 7.77
CA GLU A 291 10.53 17.34 8.54
C GLU A 291 9.56 18.38 7.94
N HIS A 292 9.10 18.19 6.70
CA HIS A 292 7.98 18.99 6.16
C HIS A 292 6.61 18.59 6.73
N LEU A 293 6.52 17.47 7.46
CA LEU A 293 5.26 17.03 8.09
C LEU A 293 5.03 17.74 9.43
N ALA A 294 3.78 18.09 9.69
CA ALA A 294 3.38 18.69 10.98
C ALA A 294 3.70 17.73 12.16
N PRO A 295 4.13 18.20 13.31
CA PRO A 295 4.25 19.62 13.73
C PRO A 295 5.55 20.32 13.31
N LEU A 296 6.51 19.62 12.66
CA LEU A 296 7.79 20.22 12.25
C LEU A 296 7.64 21.14 11.03
N GLY A 297 6.79 20.77 10.10
CA GLY A 297 6.56 21.49 8.86
C GLY A 297 5.08 21.79 8.59
N PRO A 298 4.76 22.38 7.44
CA PRO A 298 3.41 22.87 7.13
C PRO A 298 2.47 21.77 6.59
N VAL A 299 2.96 20.57 6.29
CA VAL A 299 2.14 19.51 5.70
C VAL A 299 1.35 18.79 6.79
N TYR A 300 0.03 18.91 6.74
CA TYR A 300 -0.86 18.24 7.69
C TYR A 300 -1.20 16.81 7.25
N GLN A 301 -1.24 15.93 8.25
CA GLN A 301 -1.64 14.53 8.08
C GLN A 301 -2.65 14.16 9.14
#